data_da3e9edbc747b6ba7d8e71b60478b630
#
_entry.id   da3e9edbc747b6ba7d8e71b60478b630
#
_cell.length_a   1.000
_cell.length_b   1.000
_cell.length_c   1.000
_cell.angle_alpha   90.00
_cell.angle_beta   90.00
_cell.angle_gamma   90.00
#
_symmetry.space_group_name_H-M   'P 1'
#
loop_
_entity.id
_entity.type
_entity.pdbx_description
1 polymer ?
#
loop_
_entity_poly.entity_id
_entity_poly.type
_entity_poly.pdbx_seq_one_letter_code
_entity_poly.pdbx_strand_id
1 'polypeptide(L)'
;MAERRRRYEVLEIGSGSAPDPRADVLVDRDPWDNTERTRNESIWRDGRCLLAADGIALPFVSKSFDLVIAIGVLEHTDDPCGFLREMSRVGRRGLVHVPTTFTERLFYREFHKFTFGLDGKTLVIRRKNFPDLFGGLFDYLAHFDADFIRFKARNRDLFNLVYEWEGEASYRLEAYDPARPRFGSFEKTYRGRPFPFRLAVSDLLQAQVENLLAKDPPVSRRQRLSRWGRALLNTAWRRRP
;
A
#
# COMPACT_ATOMS: atom_id res chain seq x y z
N MET A 1 -12.17 -28.44 38.13
CA MET A 1 -11.48 -27.28 37.58
C MET A 1 -12.07 -27.02 36.22
N ALA A 2 -12.81 -25.94 36.02
CA ALA A 2 -13.32 -25.59 34.69
C ALA A 2 -12.13 -25.13 33.83
N GLU A 3 -11.85 -25.89 32.80
CA GLU A 3 -10.88 -25.54 31.79
C GLU A 3 -11.31 -24.19 31.20
N ARG A 4 -10.55 -23.13 31.46
CA ARG A 4 -10.79 -21.81 30.87
C ARG A 4 -10.58 -21.98 29.37
N ARG A 5 -11.65 -22.11 28.59
CA ARG A 5 -11.58 -22.08 27.12
C ARG A 5 -10.82 -20.83 26.73
N ARG A 6 -9.69 -21.01 26.07
CA ARG A 6 -8.88 -19.90 25.55
C ARG A 6 -9.78 -19.09 24.62
N ARG A 7 -10.06 -17.85 24.99
CA ARG A 7 -10.87 -16.94 24.16
C ARG A 7 -9.92 -16.32 23.13
N TYR A 8 -10.19 -16.56 21.88
CA TYR A 8 -9.51 -15.85 20.81
C TYR A 8 -10.24 -14.53 20.59
N GLU A 9 -9.54 -13.42 20.77
CA GLU A 9 -10.15 -12.09 20.78
C GLU A 9 -9.87 -11.34 19.49
N VAL A 10 -8.72 -11.59 18.86
CA VAL A 10 -8.24 -10.86 17.69
C VAL A 10 -7.95 -11.80 16.52
N LEU A 11 -8.59 -11.56 15.39
CA LEU A 11 -8.33 -12.22 14.12
C LEU A 11 -7.55 -11.28 13.20
N GLU A 12 -6.51 -11.78 12.55
CA GLU A 12 -5.86 -11.09 11.45
C GLU A 12 -6.05 -11.87 10.14
N ILE A 13 -6.44 -11.14 9.08
CA ILE A 13 -6.64 -11.68 7.73
C ILE A 13 -5.53 -11.16 6.83
N GLY A 14 -4.84 -12.09 6.14
CA GLY A 14 -3.69 -11.78 5.30
C GLY A 14 -2.47 -11.40 6.11
N SER A 15 -2.16 -12.18 7.14
CA SER A 15 -1.09 -11.91 8.10
C SER A 15 0.33 -11.85 7.50
N GLY A 16 0.55 -12.49 6.35
CA GLY A 16 1.82 -12.47 5.64
C GLY A 16 3.03 -12.88 6.49
N SER A 17 4.17 -12.19 6.29
CA SER A 17 5.43 -12.43 6.99
C SER A 17 5.58 -11.66 8.30
N ALA A 18 4.69 -10.72 8.60
CA ALA A 18 4.80 -9.84 9.77
C ALA A 18 3.44 -9.64 10.44
N PRO A 19 2.87 -10.69 11.05
CA PRO A 19 1.55 -10.61 11.67
C PRO A 19 1.52 -9.63 12.84
N ASP A 20 0.38 -8.97 13.02
CA ASP A 20 0.14 -8.05 14.13
C ASP A 20 0.34 -8.81 15.47
N PRO A 21 1.12 -8.28 16.42
CA PRO A 21 1.36 -8.95 17.70
C PRO A 21 0.11 -9.12 18.56
N ARG A 22 -0.96 -8.38 18.26
CA ARG A 22 -2.26 -8.51 18.95
C ARG A 22 -3.07 -9.71 18.46
N ALA A 23 -2.81 -10.22 17.27
CA ALA A 23 -3.60 -11.29 16.68
C ALA A 23 -3.44 -12.62 17.44
N ASP A 24 -4.55 -13.27 17.77
CA ASP A 24 -4.59 -14.61 18.33
C ASP A 24 -4.73 -15.69 17.26
N VAL A 25 -5.45 -15.38 16.18
CA VAL A 25 -5.72 -16.26 15.04
C VAL A 25 -5.31 -15.55 13.77
N LEU A 26 -4.65 -16.28 12.91
CA LEU A 26 -4.17 -15.81 11.60
C LEU A 26 -4.95 -16.52 10.49
N VAL A 27 -5.33 -15.77 9.49
CA VAL A 27 -5.93 -16.30 8.26
C VAL A 27 -5.15 -15.77 7.07
N ASP A 28 -4.84 -16.64 6.14
CA ASP A 28 -4.28 -16.25 4.84
C ASP A 28 -4.92 -17.13 3.76
N ARG A 29 -5.22 -16.54 2.60
CA ARG A 29 -5.87 -17.27 1.50
C ARG A 29 -4.96 -18.35 0.94
N ASP A 30 -3.70 -18.00 0.77
CA ASP A 30 -2.68 -18.91 0.25
C ASP A 30 -1.38 -18.84 1.07
N PRO A 31 -1.29 -19.60 2.17
CA PRO A 31 -0.13 -19.57 3.05
C PRO A 31 1.18 -20.05 2.40
N TRP A 32 1.11 -20.67 1.23
CA TRP A 32 2.28 -21.22 0.51
C TRP A 32 2.75 -20.37 -0.66
N ASP A 33 1.89 -19.46 -1.18
CA ASP A 33 2.27 -18.52 -2.23
C ASP A 33 2.85 -17.23 -1.65
N ASN A 34 4.07 -16.89 -2.06
CA ASN A 34 4.78 -15.69 -1.62
C ASN A 34 4.84 -14.61 -2.71
N THR A 35 4.22 -14.81 -3.86
CA THR A 35 4.37 -13.98 -5.07
C THR A 35 4.02 -12.50 -4.81
N GLU A 36 2.94 -12.24 -4.06
CA GLU A 36 2.48 -10.89 -3.74
C GLU A 36 2.98 -10.38 -2.38
N ARG A 37 3.77 -11.20 -1.65
CA ARG A 37 4.30 -10.79 -0.34
C ARG A 37 5.54 -9.92 -0.48
N THR A 38 5.67 -8.96 0.43
CA THR A 38 6.84 -8.10 0.51
C THR A 38 8.12 -8.94 0.56
N ARG A 39 9.05 -8.71 -0.36
CA ARG A 39 10.35 -9.40 -0.47
C ARG A 39 10.25 -10.92 -0.71
N ASN A 40 9.14 -11.45 -1.18
CA ASN A 40 8.90 -12.90 -1.28
C ASN A 40 9.10 -13.66 0.05
N GLU A 41 8.88 -13.01 1.17
CA GLU A 41 9.06 -13.61 2.48
C GLU A 41 7.97 -14.65 2.75
N SER A 42 8.38 -15.78 3.35
CA SER A 42 7.45 -16.81 3.77
C SER A 42 6.51 -16.31 4.85
N ILE A 43 5.30 -16.87 4.91
CA ILE A 43 4.36 -16.55 5.98
C ILE A 43 4.98 -16.83 7.36
N TRP A 44 4.76 -15.92 8.29
CA TRP A 44 5.25 -16.08 9.65
C TRP A 44 4.51 -17.19 10.39
N ARG A 45 5.28 -18.06 11.06
CA ARG A 45 4.73 -19.17 11.87
C ARG A 45 5.38 -19.14 13.26
N ASP A 46 4.64 -18.69 14.24
CA ASP A 46 5.10 -18.54 15.64
C ASP A 46 4.32 -19.40 16.63
N GLY A 47 3.59 -20.39 16.11
CA GLY A 47 2.77 -21.28 16.93
C GLY A 47 1.34 -20.79 17.15
N ARG A 48 0.96 -19.60 16.63
CA ARG A 48 -0.44 -19.18 16.58
C ARG A 48 -1.24 -20.04 15.60
N CYS A 49 -2.56 -20.08 15.80
CA CYS A 49 -3.45 -20.75 14.88
C CYS A 49 -3.48 -20.04 13.53
N LEU A 50 -2.98 -20.70 12.48
CA LEU A 50 -3.02 -20.21 11.10
C LEU A 50 -3.95 -21.09 10.29
N LEU A 51 -4.97 -20.47 9.65
CA LEU A 51 -5.92 -21.15 8.79
C LEU A 51 -5.77 -20.64 7.34
N ALA A 52 -5.85 -21.57 6.39
CA ALA A 52 -6.02 -21.25 4.99
C ALA A 52 -7.50 -20.98 4.70
N ALA A 53 -7.87 -19.71 4.45
CA ALA A 53 -9.25 -19.33 4.10
C ALA A 53 -9.28 -18.01 3.34
N ASP A 54 -10.33 -17.82 2.52
CA ASP A 54 -10.56 -16.55 1.83
C ASP A 54 -11.23 -15.54 2.77
N GLY A 55 -10.74 -14.30 2.75
CA GLY A 55 -11.28 -13.21 3.55
C GLY A 55 -12.72 -12.81 3.22
N ILE A 56 -13.25 -13.25 2.07
CA ILE A 56 -14.66 -13.06 1.71
C ILE A 56 -15.58 -14.21 2.17
N ALA A 57 -15.02 -15.30 2.73
CA ALA A 57 -15.76 -16.50 3.17
C ALA A 57 -15.03 -17.14 4.37
N LEU A 58 -15.06 -16.45 5.51
CA LEU A 58 -14.36 -16.89 6.71
C LEU A 58 -15.10 -18.01 7.45
N PRO A 59 -14.40 -19.10 7.89
CA PRO A 59 -15.02 -20.26 8.53
C PRO A 59 -15.33 -20.01 10.02
N PHE A 60 -15.83 -18.84 10.35
CA PHE A 60 -16.16 -18.46 11.73
C PHE A 60 -17.61 -18.03 11.87
N VAL A 61 -18.17 -18.24 13.05
CA VAL A 61 -19.52 -17.76 13.38
C VAL A 61 -19.52 -16.24 13.55
N SER A 62 -20.68 -15.61 13.39
CA SER A 62 -20.83 -14.17 13.49
C SER A 62 -20.40 -13.65 14.89
N LYS A 63 -19.70 -12.51 14.90
CA LYS A 63 -19.26 -11.80 16.12
C LYS A 63 -18.42 -12.67 17.07
N SER A 64 -17.66 -13.64 16.52
CA SER A 64 -16.76 -14.50 17.30
C SER A 64 -15.47 -13.82 17.77
N PHE A 65 -15.09 -12.70 17.12
CA PHE A 65 -13.91 -11.92 17.49
C PHE A 65 -14.29 -10.53 18.00
N ASP A 66 -13.52 -10.02 18.95
CA ASP A 66 -13.68 -8.64 19.42
C ASP A 66 -13.09 -7.64 18.42
N LEU A 67 -12.00 -8.03 17.73
CA LEU A 67 -11.34 -7.23 16.70
C LEU A 67 -10.93 -8.09 15.52
N VAL A 68 -11.16 -7.60 14.31
CA VAL A 68 -10.64 -8.17 13.06
C VAL A 68 -9.73 -7.17 12.38
N ILE A 69 -8.51 -7.60 12.05
CA ILE A 69 -7.45 -6.77 11.46
C ILE A 69 -7.18 -7.24 10.03
N ALA A 70 -6.99 -6.30 9.10
CA ALA A 70 -6.46 -6.55 7.77
C ALA A 70 -5.49 -5.43 7.38
N ILE A 71 -4.21 -5.77 7.18
CA ILE A 71 -3.14 -4.83 6.86
C ILE A 71 -2.51 -5.20 5.52
N GLY A 72 -2.64 -4.30 4.52
CA GLY A 72 -2.06 -4.52 3.20
C GLY A 72 -2.71 -5.70 2.46
N VAL A 73 -4.03 -5.85 2.53
CA VAL A 73 -4.77 -6.97 1.95
C VAL A 73 -5.92 -6.52 1.07
N LEU A 74 -6.67 -5.52 1.52
CA LEU A 74 -7.92 -5.12 0.87
C LEU A 74 -7.69 -4.60 -0.56
N GLU A 75 -6.53 -4.05 -0.85
CA GLU A 75 -6.10 -3.60 -2.17
C GLU A 75 -5.90 -4.74 -3.19
N HIS A 76 -5.67 -5.96 -2.71
CA HIS A 76 -5.41 -7.15 -3.53
C HIS A 76 -6.69 -7.93 -3.87
N THR A 77 -7.74 -7.82 -3.05
CA THR A 77 -8.98 -8.60 -3.25
C THR A 77 -9.74 -8.19 -4.50
N ASP A 78 -10.49 -9.12 -5.08
CA ASP A 78 -11.41 -8.83 -6.19
C ASP A 78 -12.74 -8.23 -5.72
N ASP A 79 -13.17 -8.57 -4.50
CA ASP A 79 -14.40 -8.07 -3.87
C ASP A 79 -14.11 -7.40 -2.51
N PRO A 80 -13.67 -6.14 -2.50
CA PRO A 80 -13.41 -5.43 -1.25
C PRO A 80 -14.68 -5.18 -0.42
N CYS A 81 -15.84 -5.13 -1.07
CA CYS A 81 -17.12 -4.97 -0.38
C CYS A 81 -17.53 -6.25 0.35
N GLY A 82 -17.37 -7.41 -0.29
CA GLY A 82 -17.57 -8.72 0.32
C GLY A 82 -16.62 -8.96 1.47
N PHE A 83 -15.34 -8.57 1.31
CA PHE A 83 -14.33 -8.67 2.35
C PHE A 83 -14.69 -7.86 3.60
N LEU A 84 -15.08 -6.59 3.47
CA LEU A 84 -15.50 -5.74 4.58
C LEU A 84 -16.79 -6.22 5.26
N ARG A 85 -17.72 -6.75 4.48
CA ARG A 85 -18.95 -7.38 5.00
C ARG A 85 -18.62 -8.60 5.86
N GLU A 86 -17.70 -9.43 5.41
CA GLU A 86 -17.29 -10.63 6.11
C GLU A 86 -16.49 -10.30 7.38
N MET A 87 -15.57 -9.31 7.31
CA MET A 87 -14.92 -8.78 8.51
C MET A 87 -15.94 -8.28 9.54
N SER A 88 -16.96 -7.53 9.09
CA SER A 88 -18.03 -7.03 9.96
C SER A 88 -18.88 -8.15 10.53
N ARG A 89 -19.11 -9.23 9.77
CA ARG A 89 -19.86 -10.40 10.23
C ARG A 89 -19.15 -11.11 11.37
N VAL A 90 -17.85 -11.38 11.24
CA VAL A 90 -17.12 -12.17 12.24
C VAL A 90 -16.59 -11.34 13.41
N GLY A 91 -16.34 -10.03 13.21
CA GLY A 91 -15.82 -9.12 14.21
C GLY A 91 -16.87 -8.21 14.83
N ARG A 92 -16.65 -7.77 16.07
CA ARG A 92 -17.40 -6.67 16.70
C ARG A 92 -16.85 -5.32 16.29
N ARG A 93 -15.53 -5.25 16.11
CA ARG A 93 -14.78 -4.09 15.61
C ARG A 93 -13.86 -4.54 14.49
N GLY A 94 -13.50 -3.62 13.63
CA GLY A 94 -12.55 -3.90 12.57
C GLY A 94 -11.53 -2.79 12.41
N LEU A 95 -10.36 -3.17 11.91
CA LEU A 95 -9.28 -2.28 11.50
C LEU A 95 -8.75 -2.71 10.14
N VAL A 96 -8.76 -1.79 9.20
CA VAL A 96 -8.13 -1.95 7.89
C VAL A 96 -7.03 -0.91 7.73
N HIS A 97 -5.85 -1.36 7.30
CA HIS A 97 -4.74 -0.50 6.93
C HIS A 97 -4.40 -0.73 5.46
N VAL A 98 -4.55 0.31 4.64
CA VAL A 98 -4.35 0.27 3.19
C VAL A 98 -3.53 1.47 2.70
N PRO A 99 -2.87 1.37 1.54
CA PRO A 99 -2.23 2.52 0.93
C PRO A 99 -3.28 3.57 0.52
N THR A 100 -2.92 4.84 0.65
CA THR A 100 -3.75 5.93 0.11
C THR A 100 -3.68 5.97 -1.42
N THR A 101 -4.62 6.66 -2.06
CA THR A 101 -4.54 6.95 -3.51
C THR A 101 -3.25 7.69 -3.87
N PHE A 102 -2.71 8.50 -2.96
CA PHE A 102 -1.41 9.15 -3.15
C PHE A 102 -0.27 8.14 -3.26
N THR A 103 -0.22 7.18 -2.32
CA THR A 103 0.76 6.09 -2.35
C THR A 103 0.65 5.28 -3.63
N GLU A 104 -0.56 4.91 -4.04
CA GLU A 104 -0.79 4.13 -5.27
C GLU A 104 -0.32 4.85 -6.53
N ARG A 105 -0.32 6.18 -6.54
CA ARG A 105 0.19 6.97 -7.66
C ARG A 105 1.71 7.10 -7.67
N LEU A 106 2.35 7.14 -6.51
CA LEU A 106 3.81 7.25 -6.40
C LEU A 106 4.50 5.89 -6.52
N PHE A 107 3.98 4.90 -5.82
CA PHE A 107 4.51 3.54 -5.73
C PHE A 107 3.57 2.58 -6.47
N TYR A 108 3.44 2.73 -7.75
CA TYR A 108 2.54 1.90 -8.52
C TYR A 108 2.80 0.41 -8.29
N ARG A 109 1.74 -0.33 -7.88
CA ARG A 109 1.76 -1.77 -7.74
C ARG A 109 0.74 -2.36 -8.71
N GLU A 110 1.17 -3.12 -9.68
CA GLU A 110 0.30 -3.67 -10.72
C GLU A 110 -0.80 -4.55 -10.13
N PHE A 111 -0.48 -5.31 -9.09
CA PHE A 111 -1.36 -6.24 -8.40
C PHE A 111 -2.34 -5.57 -7.42
N HIS A 112 -2.21 -4.28 -7.09
CA HIS A 112 -3.23 -3.54 -6.34
C HIS A 112 -4.39 -3.15 -7.28
N LYS A 113 -5.58 -3.62 -6.96
CA LYS A 113 -6.78 -3.48 -7.81
C LYS A 113 -7.59 -2.23 -7.48
N PHE A 114 -7.47 -1.72 -6.26
CA PHE A 114 -8.27 -0.63 -5.74
C PHE A 114 -7.43 0.47 -5.09
N THR A 115 -8.05 1.65 -4.98
CA THR A 115 -7.54 2.78 -4.20
C THR A 115 -8.57 3.18 -3.18
N PHE A 116 -8.12 3.76 -2.06
CA PHE A 116 -8.94 4.03 -0.90
C PHE A 116 -8.86 5.49 -0.47
N GLY A 117 -9.94 5.97 0.13
CA GLY A 117 -10.05 7.27 0.76
C GLY A 117 -11.12 7.26 1.84
N LEU A 118 -11.21 8.32 2.63
CA LEU A 118 -12.27 8.51 3.63
C LEU A 118 -13.15 9.69 3.27
N ASP A 119 -14.44 9.52 3.49
CA ASP A 119 -15.42 10.58 3.51
C ASP A 119 -16.19 10.50 4.84
N GLY A 120 -15.79 11.35 5.80
CA GLY A 120 -16.19 11.19 7.18
C GLY A 120 -15.77 9.85 7.75
N LYS A 121 -16.75 9.04 8.14
CA LYS A 121 -16.55 7.67 8.65
C LYS A 121 -16.75 6.58 7.58
N THR A 122 -16.96 6.96 6.32
CA THR A 122 -17.20 6.00 5.22
C THR A 122 -15.93 5.76 4.44
N LEU A 123 -15.52 4.50 4.30
CA LEU A 123 -14.43 4.10 3.43
C LEU A 123 -14.89 4.18 1.97
N VAL A 124 -14.22 4.99 1.20
CA VAL A 124 -14.50 5.16 -0.23
C VAL A 124 -13.53 4.30 -1.02
N ILE A 125 -14.07 3.36 -1.78
CA ILE A 125 -13.34 2.39 -2.57
C ILE A 125 -13.48 2.74 -4.04
N ARG A 126 -12.37 2.73 -4.80
CA ARG A 126 -12.37 3.02 -6.23
C ARG A 126 -11.50 2.01 -6.96
N ARG A 127 -11.96 1.50 -8.08
CA ARG A 127 -11.10 0.66 -8.93
C ARG A 127 -9.93 1.49 -9.46
N LYS A 128 -8.72 0.92 -9.34
CA LYS A 128 -7.50 1.56 -9.87
C LYS A 128 -7.54 1.53 -11.40
N ASN A 129 -7.29 2.67 -12.03
CA ASN A 129 -7.39 2.84 -13.48
C ASN A 129 -6.42 3.88 -14.03
N PHE A 130 -5.27 4.03 -13.41
CA PHE A 130 -4.19 4.90 -13.88
C PHE A 130 -2.93 4.07 -14.10
N PRO A 131 -2.07 4.47 -15.06
CA PRO A 131 -0.81 3.78 -15.33
C PRO A 131 0.25 4.11 -14.29
N ASP A 132 1.36 3.35 -14.32
CA ASP A 132 2.60 3.75 -13.67
C ASP A 132 3.18 4.98 -14.38
N LEU A 133 3.26 6.09 -13.66
CA LEU A 133 3.79 7.35 -14.18
C LEU A 133 5.29 7.53 -13.87
N PHE A 134 5.83 6.80 -12.91
CA PHE A 134 7.14 7.06 -12.34
C PHE A 134 8.14 5.90 -12.46
N GLY A 135 7.72 4.72 -12.95
CA GLY A 135 8.61 3.61 -13.25
C GLY A 135 9.52 3.18 -12.09
N GLY A 136 8.98 3.14 -10.87
CA GLY A 136 9.75 2.74 -9.69
C GLY A 136 10.64 3.83 -9.07
N LEU A 137 10.59 5.07 -9.57
CA LEU A 137 11.39 6.19 -9.03
C LEU A 137 11.19 6.36 -7.52
N PHE A 138 9.94 6.33 -7.05
CA PHE A 138 9.64 6.52 -5.63
C PHE A 138 10.03 5.31 -4.78
N ASP A 139 10.11 4.13 -5.35
CA ASP A 139 10.70 2.97 -4.66
C ASP A 139 12.20 3.18 -4.45
N TYR A 140 12.91 3.68 -5.46
CA TYR A 140 14.30 4.05 -5.32
C TYR A 140 14.51 5.10 -4.22
N LEU A 141 13.75 6.20 -4.25
CA LEU A 141 13.84 7.25 -3.24
C LEU A 141 13.52 6.74 -1.83
N ALA A 142 12.54 5.85 -1.70
CA ALA A 142 12.15 5.27 -0.41
C ALA A 142 13.23 4.34 0.18
N HIS A 143 14.17 3.87 -0.62
CA HIS A 143 15.27 3.02 -0.16
C HIS A 143 16.59 3.77 0.01
N PHE A 144 16.86 4.78 -0.80
CA PHE A 144 18.18 5.36 -0.92
C PHE A 144 18.25 6.85 -0.59
N ASP A 145 17.13 7.57 -0.60
CA ASP A 145 17.09 9.00 -0.29
C ASP A 145 16.68 9.24 1.17
N ALA A 146 17.64 9.73 1.97
CA ALA A 146 17.41 9.93 3.39
C ALA A 146 16.37 11.01 3.69
N ASP A 147 16.19 12.01 2.82
CA ASP A 147 15.20 13.07 3.01
C ASP A 147 13.80 12.56 2.68
N PHE A 148 13.66 11.75 1.64
CA PHE A 148 12.40 11.11 1.31
C PHE A 148 11.98 10.08 2.37
N ILE A 149 12.92 9.29 2.88
CA ILE A 149 12.68 8.34 3.99
C ILE A 149 12.16 9.09 5.23
N ARG A 150 12.81 10.21 5.61
CA ARG A 150 12.37 11.05 6.73
C ARG A 150 11.01 11.68 6.47
N PHE A 151 10.77 12.16 5.26
CA PHE A 151 9.48 12.71 4.85
C PHE A 151 8.36 11.67 4.98
N LYS A 152 8.56 10.47 4.44
CA LYS A 152 7.60 9.35 4.55
C LYS A 152 7.32 8.98 6.00
N ALA A 153 8.36 8.90 6.84
CA ALA A 153 8.23 8.58 8.25
C ALA A 153 7.43 9.63 9.05
N ARG A 154 7.56 10.92 8.70
CA ARG A 154 6.86 12.04 9.37
C ARG A 154 5.41 12.25 8.87
N ASN A 155 5.09 11.73 7.69
CA ASN A 155 3.79 11.94 7.04
C ASN A 155 3.12 10.59 6.72
N ARG A 156 3.10 9.68 7.69
CA ARG A 156 2.55 8.32 7.51
C ARG A 156 1.10 8.31 7.03
N ASP A 157 0.30 9.25 7.52
CA ASP A 157 -1.09 9.45 7.16
C ASP A 157 -1.31 9.89 5.70
N LEU A 158 -0.29 10.46 5.07
CA LEU A 158 -0.30 10.76 3.64
C LEU A 158 -0.15 9.47 2.80
N PHE A 159 0.62 8.52 3.31
CA PHE A 159 0.96 7.28 2.61
C PHE A 159 0.02 6.13 2.94
N ASN A 160 -0.51 6.11 4.15
CA ASN A 160 -1.33 5.01 4.64
C ASN A 160 -2.63 5.55 5.23
N LEU A 161 -3.70 4.82 4.98
CA LEU A 161 -5.01 5.07 5.52
C LEU A 161 -5.34 3.96 6.50
N VAL A 162 -5.70 4.35 7.73
CA VAL A 162 -6.25 3.46 8.74
C VAL A 162 -7.74 3.72 8.83
N TYR A 163 -8.53 2.69 8.65
CA TYR A 163 -9.98 2.73 8.77
C TYR A 163 -10.42 1.79 9.86
N GLU A 164 -11.12 2.33 10.85
CA GLU A 164 -11.64 1.60 11.99
C GLU A 164 -13.15 1.76 12.09
N TRP A 165 -13.84 0.72 12.55
CA TRP A 165 -15.27 0.75 12.81
C TRP A 165 -15.67 -0.14 13.98
N GLU A 166 -16.84 0.11 14.50
CA GLU A 166 -17.55 -0.70 15.49
C GLU A 166 -18.91 -1.09 14.94
N GLY A 167 -19.32 -2.34 15.16
CA GLY A 167 -20.53 -2.90 14.59
C GLY A 167 -20.36 -3.31 13.14
N GLU A 168 -20.69 -2.42 12.20
CA GLU A 168 -20.59 -2.67 10.77
C GLU A 168 -19.75 -1.60 10.08
N ALA A 169 -18.94 -2.03 9.11
CA ALA A 169 -18.14 -1.14 8.29
C ALA A 169 -19.03 -0.30 7.38
N SER A 170 -18.83 1.02 7.41
CA SER A 170 -19.46 1.93 6.45
C SER A 170 -18.53 2.11 5.25
N TYR A 171 -18.95 1.68 4.07
CA TYR A 171 -18.16 1.78 2.86
C TYR A 171 -19.04 2.01 1.64
N ARG A 172 -18.45 2.54 0.56
CA ARG A 172 -19.07 2.64 -0.76
C ARG A 172 -18.05 2.42 -1.86
N LEU A 173 -18.48 1.70 -2.89
CA LEU A 173 -17.73 1.56 -4.14
C LEU A 173 -18.14 2.69 -5.07
N GLU A 174 -17.21 3.52 -5.47
CA GLU A 174 -17.43 4.59 -6.44
C GLU A 174 -16.95 4.16 -7.83
N ALA A 175 -17.78 4.42 -8.84
CA ALA A 175 -17.35 4.33 -10.22
C ALA A 175 -16.26 5.36 -10.52
N TYR A 176 -15.39 5.01 -11.46
CA TYR A 176 -14.41 5.97 -11.96
C TYR A 176 -15.12 7.08 -12.73
N ASP A 177 -14.87 8.33 -12.29
CA ASP A 177 -15.31 9.51 -13.02
C ASP A 177 -14.07 10.24 -13.58
N PRO A 178 -13.81 10.17 -14.89
CA PRO A 178 -12.66 10.82 -15.52
C PRO A 178 -12.77 12.36 -15.48
N ALA A 179 -13.98 12.91 -15.35
CA ALA A 179 -14.24 14.35 -15.35
C ALA A 179 -13.93 15.02 -13.99
N ARG A 180 -13.81 14.23 -12.91
CA ARG A 180 -13.41 14.76 -11.60
C ARG A 180 -11.91 14.60 -11.39
N PRO A 181 -11.09 15.64 -11.53
CA PRO A 181 -9.69 15.59 -11.12
C PRO A 181 -9.63 15.32 -9.62
N ARG A 182 -9.13 14.13 -9.25
CA ARG A 182 -9.25 13.57 -7.89
C ARG A 182 -8.12 13.99 -6.98
N PHE A 183 -7.69 15.23 -7.09
CA PHE A 183 -6.73 15.84 -6.18
C PHE A 183 -7.36 16.44 -4.93
N GLY A 184 -8.70 16.46 -4.81
CA GLY A 184 -9.39 17.12 -3.72
C GLY A 184 -9.05 16.59 -2.32
N SER A 185 -8.78 15.30 -2.17
CA SER A 185 -8.28 14.73 -0.92
C SER A 185 -6.80 15.08 -0.67
N PHE A 186 -6.01 15.18 -1.72
CA PHE A 186 -4.62 15.61 -1.66
C PHE A 186 -4.50 17.06 -1.24
N GLU A 187 -5.28 17.98 -1.83
CA GLU A 187 -5.27 19.39 -1.44
C GLU A 187 -5.70 19.60 0.02
N LYS A 188 -6.72 18.88 0.50
CA LYS A 188 -7.16 18.96 1.90
C LYS A 188 -6.08 18.44 2.86
N THR A 189 -5.41 17.36 2.51
CA THR A 189 -4.38 16.73 3.35
C THR A 189 -3.07 17.50 3.30
N TYR A 190 -2.79 18.16 2.18
CA TYR A 190 -1.51 18.84 1.93
C TYR A 190 -1.49 20.33 2.30
N ARG A 191 -2.64 20.98 2.51
CA ARG A 191 -2.70 22.39 2.86
C ARG A 191 -1.88 22.67 4.13
N GLY A 192 -0.76 23.42 3.95
CA GLY A 192 0.08 23.89 5.03
C GLY A 192 1.23 22.97 5.44
N ARG A 193 1.43 21.82 4.80
CA ARG A 193 2.63 21.00 5.03
C ARG A 193 3.73 21.40 4.04
N PRO A 194 4.94 21.77 4.51
CA PRO A 194 6.03 22.05 3.59
C PRO A 194 6.38 20.75 2.85
N PHE A 195 6.11 20.72 1.57
CA PHE A 195 6.65 19.68 0.69
C PHE A 195 8.17 19.88 0.66
N PRO A 196 8.98 18.85 0.91
CA PRO A 196 10.41 18.95 0.75
C PRO A 196 10.74 19.07 -0.74
N PHE A 197 10.60 20.28 -1.31
CA PHE A 197 10.99 20.59 -2.69
C PHE A 197 12.51 20.47 -2.94
N ARG A 198 13.26 20.04 -1.93
CA ARG A 198 14.63 19.56 -2.05
C ARG A 198 14.73 18.03 -2.18
N LEU A 199 13.79 17.39 -2.78
CA LEU A 199 14.13 16.27 -3.64
C LEU A 199 15.04 16.90 -4.71
N ALA A 200 16.34 16.80 -4.51
CA ALA A 200 17.26 17.44 -5.42
C ALA A 200 16.86 16.95 -6.82
N VAL A 201 16.61 17.91 -7.73
CA VAL A 201 16.35 17.59 -9.15
C VAL A 201 17.47 16.67 -9.69
N SER A 202 18.66 16.70 -9.05
CA SER A 202 19.77 15.76 -9.24
C SER A 202 19.39 14.30 -8.89
N ASP A 203 18.68 14.03 -7.80
CA ASP A 203 18.40 12.65 -7.37
C ASP A 203 17.26 12.04 -8.20
N LEU A 204 16.27 12.87 -8.57
CA LEU A 204 15.24 12.50 -9.56
C LEU A 204 15.84 12.20 -10.93
N LEU A 205 16.78 13.02 -11.39
CA LEU A 205 17.49 12.80 -12.64
C LEU A 205 18.41 11.57 -12.56
N GLN A 206 19.07 11.36 -11.44
CA GLN A 206 19.94 10.21 -11.24
C GLN A 206 19.15 8.89 -11.21
N ALA A 207 18.01 8.84 -10.52
CA ALA A 207 17.14 7.67 -10.52
C ALA A 207 16.52 7.36 -11.88
N GLN A 208 16.10 8.37 -12.65
CA GLN A 208 15.67 8.19 -14.04
C GLN A 208 16.81 7.70 -14.94
N VAL A 209 18.01 8.22 -14.73
CA VAL A 209 19.21 7.82 -15.45
C VAL A 209 19.57 6.36 -15.15
N GLU A 210 19.54 5.95 -13.90
CA GLU A 210 19.83 4.57 -13.50
C GLU A 210 18.79 3.58 -14.04
N ASN A 211 17.49 3.93 -14.03
CA ASN A 211 16.43 3.12 -14.65
C ASN A 211 16.59 2.98 -16.18
N LEU A 212 16.99 4.05 -16.85
CA LEU A 212 17.30 4.00 -18.29
C LEU A 212 18.55 3.16 -18.58
N LEU A 213 19.54 3.21 -17.69
CA LEU A 213 20.79 2.44 -17.82
C LEU A 213 20.61 0.95 -17.48
N ALA A 214 19.65 0.59 -16.64
CA ALA A 214 19.34 -0.79 -16.32
C ALA A 214 18.75 -1.57 -17.51
N LYS A 215 18.25 -0.88 -18.52
CA LYS A 215 17.74 -1.47 -19.76
C LYS A 215 18.78 -1.66 -20.85
N ASP A 216 20.00 -1.12 -20.68
CA ASP A 216 21.11 -1.26 -21.64
C ASP A 216 22.13 -2.31 -21.17
N PRO A 217 22.79 -3.06 -22.10
CA PRO A 217 23.84 -4.00 -21.76
C PRO A 217 25.03 -3.30 -21.07
N PRO A 218 25.85 -4.03 -20.27
CA PRO A 218 26.82 -3.45 -19.36
C PRO A 218 27.90 -2.64 -20.06
N VAL A 219 27.75 -1.31 -20.03
CA VAL A 219 28.76 -0.35 -20.47
C VAL A 219 29.53 0.14 -19.25
N SER A 220 30.84 0.32 -19.36
CA SER A 220 31.66 0.74 -18.22
C SER A 220 31.20 2.06 -17.60
N ARG A 221 31.31 2.21 -16.26
CA ARG A 221 30.87 3.39 -15.52
C ARG A 221 31.38 4.72 -16.10
N ARG A 222 32.58 4.75 -16.64
CA ARG A 222 33.19 5.91 -17.31
C ARG A 222 32.54 6.27 -18.65
N GLN A 223 32.15 5.27 -19.44
CA GLN A 223 31.46 5.48 -20.72
C GLN A 223 30.00 5.91 -20.49
N ARG A 224 29.39 5.50 -19.39
CA ARG A 224 28.04 5.90 -18.98
C ARG A 224 27.99 7.39 -18.70
N LEU A 225 28.86 7.91 -17.84
CA LEU A 225 28.91 9.33 -17.46
C LEU A 225 29.22 10.26 -18.65
N SER A 226 30.08 9.85 -19.60
CA SER A 226 30.42 10.65 -20.77
C SER A 226 29.31 10.74 -21.81
N ARG A 227 28.45 9.73 -21.91
CA ARG A 227 27.27 9.73 -22.80
C ARG A 227 26.17 10.66 -22.28
N TRP A 228 25.98 10.68 -20.96
CA TRP A 228 24.95 11.49 -20.31
C TRP A 228 25.30 12.95 -20.16
N GLY A 229 26.55 13.28 -19.88
CA GLY A 229 27.01 14.68 -19.90
C GLY A 229 26.74 15.36 -21.25
N ARG A 230 26.87 14.63 -22.37
CA ARG A 230 26.53 15.12 -23.69
C ARG A 230 25.04 15.23 -23.98
N ALA A 231 24.23 14.32 -23.47
CA ALA A 231 22.76 14.36 -23.62
C ALA A 231 22.14 15.52 -22.85
N LEU A 232 22.59 15.76 -21.61
CA LEU A 232 22.13 16.87 -20.77
C LEU A 232 22.54 18.23 -21.33
N LEU A 233 23.77 18.36 -21.86
CA LEU A 233 24.22 19.58 -22.51
C LEU A 233 23.43 19.88 -23.79
N ASN A 234 23.06 18.86 -24.58
CA ASN A 234 22.26 19.03 -25.79
C ASN A 234 20.80 19.41 -25.51
N THR A 235 20.20 18.95 -24.39
CA THR A 235 18.84 19.37 -24.02
C THR A 235 18.78 20.77 -23.41
N ALA A 236 19.82 21.19 -22.70
CA ALA A 236 19.93 22.56 -22.15
C ALA A 236 20.15 23.60 -23.28
N TRP A 237 20.83 23.23 -24.34
CA TRP A 237 21.10 24.13 -25.48
C TRP A 237 19.92 24.34 -26.43
N ARG A 238 18.99 23.40 -26.51
CA ARG A 238 17.79 23.52 -27.36
C ARG A 238 16.66 24.37 -26.76
N ARG A 239 16.83 24.92 -25.55
CA ARG A 239 15.82 25.74 -24.84
C ARG A 239 16.31 27.20 -24.61
N ARG A 240 17.12 27.76 -25.48
CA ARG A 240 17.28 29.21 -25.54
C ARG A 240 16.56 29.74 -26.76
N PRO A 241 15.76 30.81 -26.59
CA PRO A 241 15.00 31.44 -27.64
C PRO A 241 15.88 31.98 -28.73
#